data_693708340c8f036fbcf065c9f6aca9aa
#
_entry.id   693708340c8f036fbcf065c9f6aca9aa
#
_cell.length_a   1.000
_cell.length_b   1.000
_cell.length_c   1.000
_cell.angle_alpha   90.00
_cell.angle_beta   90.00
_cell.angle_gamma   90.00
#
_symmetry.space_group_name_H-M   'P 1'
#
loop_
_entity.id
_entity.type
_entity.pdbx_description
1 polymer ?
#
loop_
_entity_poly.entity_id
_entity_poly.type
_entity_poly.pdbx_seq_one_letter_code
_entity_poly.pdbx_strand_id
1 'polypeptide(L)'
;MRYLNKIVFLNSAHIPYSEIQLDGNVHFIGTQGVGKSTLLRAILFFYNADKLRLGIPKEKRSYDEFYLPYANSFIVYEVMRENGPYCVMAFKQQGRVAYRFIDAPYQSSWFVNERREVRADWISIRKAIGTETQISRIVVSYQEFRDIIFGNNRRPDLIGFRKYAIVESPNYQNIPRTIQNVFLNSKLDADFIKDTIIRSMNEEEVNIDLDVYRNQTKDFEQNYNDVTLWLDLSLIHISE
;
A
#
# COMPACT_ATOMS: atom_id res chain seq x y z
N MET A 1 12.80 -7.36 -11.45
CA MET A 1 12.01 -6.23 -10.89
C MET A 1 10.55 -6.66 -10.78
N ARG A 2 9.86 -6.33 -9.69
CA ARG A 2 8.46 -6.73 -9.46
C ARG A 2 7.56 -5.50 -9.52
N TYR A 3 6.47 -5.58 -10.27
CA TYR A 3 5.56 -4.45 -10.46
C TYR A 3 4.15 -4.91 -10.83
N LEU A 4 3.17 -4.06 -10.57
CA LEU A 4 1.78 -4.27 -10.97
C LEU A 4 1.66 -4.06 -12.49
N ASN A 5 1.34 -5.14 -13.20
CA ASN A 5 1.30 -5.20 -14.67
C ASN A 5 -0.09 -4.89 -15.23
N LYS A 6 -1.12 -5.41 -14.57
CA LYS A 6 -2.51 -5.29 -15.04
C LYS A 6 -3.48 -5.23 -13.87
N ILE A 7 -4.57 -4.51 -14.05
CA ILE A 7 -5.73 -4.56 -13.16
C ILE A 7 -6.97 -4.94 -13.98
N VAL A 8 -7.77 -5.84 -13.43
CA VAL A 8 -9.01 -6.31 -14.07
C VAL A 8 -10.17 -6.11 -13.11
N PHE A 9 -11.22 -5.45 -13.60
CA PHE A 9 -12.48 -5.27 -12.92
C PHE A 9 -13.51 -6.26 -13.45
N LEU A 10 -14.19 -6.95 -12.57
CA LEU A 10 -15.18 -7.98 -12.86
C LEU A 10 -16.41 -7.72 -11.98
N ASN A 11 -17.51 -7.28 -12.55
CA ASN A 11 -18.70 -6.81 -11.82
C ASN A 11 -18.33 -5.83 -10.69
N SER A 12 -17.37 -4.95 -10.94
CA SER A 12 -16.75 -4.07 -9.94
C SER A 12 -16.93 -2.61 -10.35
N ALA A 13 -17.21 -1.71 -9.39
CA ALA A 13 -17.35 -0.27 -9.62
C ALA A 13 -18.32 0.09 -10.77
N HIS A 14 -19.42 -0.65 -10.92
CA HIS A 14 -20.39 -0.57 -12.03
C HIS A 14 -19.83 -0.98 -13.40
N ILE A 15 -18.67 -1.60 -13.44
CA ILE A 15 -18.04 -2.09 -14.66
C ILE A 15 -18.28 -3.61 -14.72
N PRO A 16 -18.97 -4.13 -15.73
CA PRO A 16 -19.15 -5.57 -15.90
C PRO A 16 -17.83 -6.29 -16.10
N TYR A 17 -16.99 -5.75 -17.01
CA TYR A 17 -15.66 -6.27 -17.31
C TYR A 17 -14.75 -5.18 -17.88
N SER A 18 -13.53 -5.08 -17.38
CA SER A 18 -12.49 -4.21 -17.95
C SER A 18 -11.11 -4.70 -17.57
N GLU A 19 -10.20 -4.74 -18.54
CA GLU A 19 -8.76 -4.96 -18.33
C GLU A 19 -8.01 -3.66 -18.60
N ILE A 20 -7.10 -3.30 -17.70
CA ILE A 20 -6.28 -2.10 -17.84
C ILE A 20 -4.83 -2.50 -17.64
N GLN A 21 -4.04 -2.29 -18.67
CA GLN A 21 -2.61 -2.55 -18.64
C GLN A 21 -1.91 -1.41 -17.90
N LEU A 22 -0.95 -1.75 -17.03
CA LEU A 22 -0.22 -0.82 -16.15
C LEU A 22 1.30 -0.96 -16.30
N ASP A 23 1.77 -1.56 -17.38
CA ASP A 23 3.19 -1.70 -17.66
C ASP A 23 3.81 -0.37 -18.13
N GLY A 24 4.99 -0.04 -17.61
CA GLY A 24 5.68 1.19 -17.94
C GLY A 24 5.02 2.47 -17.40
N ASN A 25 5.15 3.56 -18.13
CA ASN A 25 4.54 4.86 -17.79
C ASN A 25 3.14 4.94 -18.37
N VAL A 26 2.12 4.95 -17.51
CA VAL A 26 0.71 4.99 -17.90
C VAL A 26 0.11 6.35 -17.61
N HIS A 27 -0.51 6.98 -18.62
CA HIS A 27 -1.20 8.25 -18.51
C HIS A 27 -2.72 8.06 -18.62
N PHE A 28 -3.46 8.38 -17.56
CA PHE A 28 -4.93 8.36 -17.57
C PHE A 28 -5.48 9.70 -18.03
N ILE A 29 -5.88 9.79 -19.28
CA ILE A 29 -6.44 10.98 -19.90
C ILE A 29 -7.95 10.79 -20.05
N GLY A 30 -8.71 11.85 -19.80
CA GLY A 30 -10.17 11.83 -19.98
C GLY A 30 -10.85 12.98 -19.24
N THR A 31 -12.11 13.23 -19.59
CA THR A 31 -12.96 14.25 -18.96
C THR A 31 -13.26 13.93 -17.49
N GLN A 32 -13.88 14.86 -16.78
CA GLN A 32 -14.35 14.61 -15.42
C GLN A 32 -15.43 13.52 -15.42
N GLY A 33 -15.38 12.61 -14.43
CA GLY A 33 -16.38 11.54 -14.29
C GLY A 33 -16.08 10.22 -14.99
N VAL A 34 -15.07 10.12 -15.86
CA VAL A 34 -14.74 8.87 -16.60
C VAL A 34 -14.09 7.77 -15.76
N GLY A 35 -13.97 7.93 -14.45
CA GLY A 35 -13.46 6.87 -13.59
C GLY A 35 -11.97 6.92 -13.26
N LYS A 36 -11.20 7.97 -13.64
CA LYS A 36 -9.77 8.08 -13.32
C LYS A 36 -9.47 7.91 -11.84
N SER A 37 -10.19 8.61 -10.97
CA SER A 37 -10.02 8.49 -9.51
C SER A 37 -10.45 7.12 -8.98
N THR A 38 -11.40 6.45 -9.62
CA THR A 38 -11.80 5.09 -9.30
C THR A 38 -10.67 4.12 -9.55
N LEU A 39 -10.05 4.21 -10.73
CA LEU A 39 -8.90 3.39 -11.08
C LEU A 39 -7.70 3.64 -10.15
N LEU A 40 -7.34 4.91 -9.91
CA LEU A 40 -6.24 5.26 -9.01
C LEU A 40 -6.46 4.74 -7.58
N ARG A 41 -7.69 4.80 -7.07
CA ARG A 41 -8.02 4.22 -5.76
C ARG A 41 -7.93 2.69 -5.74
N ALA A 42 -8.29 2.02 -6.82
CA ALA A 42 -8.13 0.57 -6.92
C ALA A 42 -6.65 0.17 -6.94
N ILE A 43 -5.78 0.92 -7.63
CA ILE A 43 -4.33 0.73 -7.60
C ILE A 43 -3.79 1.00 -6.19
N LEU A 44 -4.19 2.11 -5.59
CA LEU A 44 -3.78 2.45 -4.22
C LEU A 44 -4.22 1.38 -3.21
N PHE A 45 -5.42 0.82 -3.38
CA PHE A 45 -5.90 -0.27 -2.54
C PHE A 45 -4.98 -1.49 -2.58
N PHE A 46 -4.48 -1.86 -3.75
CA PHE A 46 -3.52 -2.95 -3.88
C PHE A 46 -2.26 -2.73 -3.02
N TYR A 47 -1.68 -1.53 -3.07
CA TYR A 47 -0.46 -1.21 -2.33
C TYR A 47 -0.69 -0.91 -0.84
N ASN A 48 -1.82 -0.35 -0.48
CA ASN A 48 -2.11 0.06 0.89
C ASN A 48 -3.00 -0.93 1.65
N ALA A 49 -3.84 -1.68 0.96
CA ALA A 49 -4.83 -2.63 1.47
C ALA A 49 -5.82 -2.09 2.53
N ASP A 50 -5.63 -0.85 2.99
CA ASP A 50 -6.48 -0.19 3.98
C ASP A 50 -7.53 0.68 3.28
N LYS A 51 -8.75 0.17 3.20
CA LYS A 51 -9.89 0.85 2.56
C LYS A 51 -10.24 2.21 3.19
N LEU A 52 -9.88 2.44 4.44
CA LEU A 52 -10.14 3.71 5.14
C LEU A 52 -9.17 4.82 4.73
N ARG A 53 -8.06 4.47 4.11
CA ARG A 53 -6.99 5.39 3.72
C ARG A 53 -6.95 5.68 2.20
N LEU A 54 -8.03 5.41 1.48
CA LEU A 54 -8.10 5.61 0.03
C LEU A 54 -8.60 7.00 -0.39
N GLY A 55 -8.79 7.93 0.55
CA GLY A 55 -9.32 9.25 0.26
C GLY A 55 -10.73 9.23 -0.31
N ILE A 56 -11.55 8.25 0.08
CA ILE A 56 -12.97 8.20 -0.27
C ILE A 56 -13.72 9.12 0.69
N PRO A 57 -14.41 10.16 0.21
CA PRO A 57 -15.22 11.04 1.04
C PRO A 57 -16.28 10.24 1.82
N LYS A 58 -16.58 10.66 3.06
CA LYS A 58 -17.53 9.96 3.94
C LYS A 58 -18.96 9.94 3.38
N GLU A 59 -19.30 10.89 2.53
CA GLU A 59 -20.61 11.03 1.87
C GLU A 59 -20.78 10.03 0.70
N LYS A 60 -19.69 9.37 0.28
CA LYS A 60 -19.71 8.37 -0.79
C LYS A 60 -19.81 6.97 -0.20
N ARG A 61 -20.25 6.04 -1.05
CA ARG A 61 -20.26 4.61 -0.69
C ARG A 61 -18.88 4.15 -0.26
N SER A 62 -18.84 3.27 0.72
CA SER A 62 -17.58 2.66 1.17
C SER A 62 -16.89 1.90 0.03
N TYR A 63 -15.61 1.57 0.21
CA TYR A 63 -14.88 0.79 -0.77
C TYR A 63 -15.60 -0.51 -1.13
N ASP A 64 -16.03 -1.25 -0.11
CA ASP A 64 -16.66 -2.56 -0.29
C ASP A 64 -18.01 -2.49 -1.01
N GLU A 65 -18.77 -1.42 -0.79
CA GLU A 65 -20.07 -1.22 -1.41
C GLU A 65 -19.96 -0.76 -2.87
N PHE A 66 -18.90 -0.04 -3.20
CA PHE A 66 -18.71 0.48 -4.55
C PHE A 66 -17.92 -0.46 -5.44
N TYR A 67 -16.78 -0.97 -4.93
CA TYR A 67 -15.88 -1.80 -5.74
C TYR A 67 -16.25 -3.28 -5.75
N LEU A 68 -16.88 -3.77 -4.67
CA LEU A 68 -17.29 -5.17 -4.53
C LEU A 68 -18.77 -5.26 -4.16
N PRO A 69 -19.69 -4.72 -5.01
CA PRO A 69 -21.12 -4.64 -4.68
C PRO A 69 -21.81 -6.01 -4.64
N TYR A 70 -21.33 -6.98 -5.39
CA TYR A 70 -21.95 -8.30 -5.55
C TYR A 70 -21.07 -9.41 -5.00
N ALA A 71 -21.64 -10.57 -4.75
CA ALA A 71 -20.91 -11.77 -4.33
C ALA A 71 -19.90 -12.26 -5.39
N ASN A 72 -20.19 -11.98 -6.67
CA ASN A 72 -19.34 -12.27 -7.82
C ASN A 72 -18.63 -11.01 -8.36
N SER A 73 -18.37 -10.05 -7.49
CA SER A 73 -17.49 -8.92 -7.81
C SER A 73 -16.05 -9.28 -7.47
N PHE A 74 -15.15 -9.05 -8.44
CA PHE A 74 -13.72 -9.30 -8.25
C PHE A 74 -12.91 -8.13 -8.81
N ILE A 75 -11.78 -7.88 -8.15
CA ILE A 75 -10.69 -7.08 -8.72
C ILE A 75 -9.48 -8.00 -8.79
N VAL A 76 -8.91 -8.19 -9.96
CA VAL A 76 -7.72 -9.01 -10.13
C VAL A 76 -6.54 -8.12 -10.50
N TYR A 77 -5.47 -8.29 -9.75
CA TYR A 77 -4.20 -7.62 -9.94
C TYR A 77 -3.19 -8.63 -10.47
N GLU A 78 -2.69 -8.43 -11.67
CA GLU A 78 -1.59 -9.23 -12.20
C GLU A 78 -0.28 -8.51 -11.89
N VAL A 79 0.61 -9.23 -11.23
CA VAL A 79 1.92 -8.73 -10.81
C VAL A 79 3.01 -9.47 -11.55
N MET A 80 3.91 -8.73 -12.17
CA MET A 80 5.10 -9.28 -12.80
C MET A 80 6.19 -9.53 -11.75
N ARG A 81 6.90 -10.63 -11.89
CA ARG A 81 8.10 -11.00 -11.11
C ARG A 81 9.09 -11.76 -12.01
N GLU A 82 10.28 -12.06 -11.48
CA GLU A 82 11.36 -12.72 -12.22
C GLU A 82 10.95 -14.10 -12.78
N ASN A 83 10.17 -14.86 -12.01
CA ASN A 83 9.75 -16.23 -12.35
C ASN A 83 8.38 -16.29 -13.03
N GLY A 84 7.96 -15.23 -13.69
CA GLY A 84 6.67 -15.12 -14.34
C GLY A 84 5.59 -14.45 -13.48
N PRO A 85 4.47 -14.05 -14.09
CA PRO A 85 3.43 -13.32 -13.42
C PRO A 85 2.62 -14.19 -12.45
N TYR A 86 1.99 -13.53 -11.48
CA TYR A 86 0.98 -14.11 -10.61
C TYR A 86 -0.19 -13.13 -10.46
N CYS A 87 -1.34 -13.64 -10.03
CA CYS A 87 -2.52 -12.82 -9.80
C CYS A 87 -2.87 -12.72 -8.31
N VAL A 88 -3.36 -11.57 -7.90
CA VAL A 88 -4.04 -11.35 -6.62
C VAL A 88 -5.50 -11.04 -6.91
N MET A 89 -6.39 -11.88 -6.47
CA MET A 89 -7.82 -11.69 -6.58
C MET A 89 -8.37 -11.12 -5.27
N ALA A 90 -8.89 -9.90 -5.30
CA ALA A 90 -9.64 -9.29 -4.21
C ALA A 90 -11.14 -9.52 -4.43
N PHE A 91 -11.84 -9.96 -3.39
CA PHE A 91 -13.27 -10.29 -3.43
C PHE A 91 -13.90 -10.09 -2.05
N LYS A 92 -15.22 -10.13 -2.00
CA LYS A 92 -15.96 -10.01 -0.74
C LYS A 92 -16.28 -11.38 -0.14
N GLN A 93 -15.89 -11.59 1.11
CA GLN A 93 -16.22 -12.78 1.87
C GLN A 93 -16.75 -12.40 3.25
N GLN A 94 -17.94 -12.89 3.60
CA GLN A 94 -18.58 -12.59 4.89
C GLN A 94 -18.57 -11.09 5.25
N GLY A 95 -18.87 -10.23 4.27
CA GLY A 95 -18.92 -8.78 4.46
C GLY A 95 -17.55 -8.08 4.51
N ARG A 96 -16.43 -8.80 4.36
CA ARG A 96 -15.07 -8.26 4.39
C ARG A 96 -14.34 -8.51 3.08
N VAL A 97 -13.39 -7.67 2.75
CA VAL A 97 -12.50 -7.91 1.61
C VAL A 97 -11.52 -9.03 1.97
N ALA A 98 -11.42 -10.00 1.10
CA ALA A 98 -10.49 -11.12 1.20
C ALA A 98 -9.67 -11.24 -0.09
N TYR A 99 -8.55 -11.94 0.00
CA TYR A 99 -7.62 -12.10 -1.09
C TYR A 99 -7.25 -13.55 -1.33
N ARG A 100 -6.99 -13.90 -2.60
CA ARG A 100 -6.32 -15.13 -3.00
C ARG A 100 -5.20 -14.81 -3.96
N PHE A 101 -4.10 -15.54 -3.82
CA PHE A 101 -2.97 -15.48 -4.73
C PHE A 101 -3.04 -16.67 -5.67
N ILE A 102 -2.95 -16.44 -6.95
CA ILE A 102 -2.99 -17.45 -8.02
C ILE A 102 -1.65 -17.39 -8.73
N ASP A 103 -0.90 -18.48 -8.70
CA ASP A 103 0.49 -18.53 -9.18
C ASP A 103 0.52 -18.81 -10.69
N ALA A 104 -0.06 -17.92 -11.47
CA ALA A 104 -0.11 -17.96 -12.93
C ALA A 104 -0.53 -16.60 -13.52
N PRO A 105 -0.24 -16.33 -14.80
CA PRO A 105 -0.74 -15.16 -15.51
C PRO A 105 -2.27 -15.12 -15.55
N TYR A 106 -2.82 -13.92 -15.64
CA TYR A 106 -4.26 -13.74 -15.75
C TYR A 106 -4.82 -14.38 -17.03
N GLN A 107 -5.92 -15.10 -16.89
CA GLN A 107 -6.70 -15.61 -18.01
C GLN A 107 -8.18 -15.26 -17.80
N SER A 108 -8.76 -14.58 -18.78
CA SER A 108 -10.17 -14.14 -18.72
C SER A 108 -11.14 -15.33 -18.61
N SER A 109 -10.81 -16.47 -19.23
CA SER A 109 -11.61 -17.70 -19.20
C SER A 109 -11.81 -18.28 -17.79
N TRP A 110 -10.98 -17.92 -16.81
CA TRP A 110 -11.17 -18.32 -15.42
C TRP A 110 -12.35 -17.63 -14.76
N PHE A 111 -12.58 -16.37 -15.13
CA PHE A 111 -13.57 -15.50 -14.48
C PHE A 111 -14.81 -15.30 -15.33
N VAL A 112 -14.71 -15.41 -16.65
CA VAL A 112 -15.78 -15.15 -17.58
C VAL A 112 -16.13 -16.45 -18.31
N ASN A 113 -17.43 -16.73 -18.42
CA ASN A 113 -17.93 -17.90 -19.14
C ASN A 113 -18.05 -17.63 -20.67
N GLU A 114 -18.44 -18.64 -21.43
CA GLU A 114 -18.63 -18.55 -22.89
C GLU A 114 -19.70 -17.51 -23.29
N ARG A 115 -20.64 -17.20 -22.38
CA ARG A 115 -21.66 -16.16 -22.59
C ARG A 115 -21.18 -14.75 -22.26
N ARG A 116 -19.88 -14.60 -21.94
CA ARG A 116 -19.26 -13.34 -21.50
C ARG A 116 -19.80 -12.79 -20.16
N GLU A 117 -20.31 -13.68 -19.31
CA GLU A 117 -20.78 -13.34 -17.98
C GLU A 117 -19.73 -13.71 -16.94
N VAL A 118 -19.60 -12.88 -15.89
CA VAL A 118 -18.72 -13.20 -14.75
C VAL A 118 -19.28 -14.40 -14.00
N ARG A 119 -18.44 -15.41 -13.74
CA ARG A 119 -18.84 -16.61 -13.02
C ARG A 119 -19.42 -16.27 -11.64
N ALA A 120 -20.43 -17.02 -11.23
CA ALA A 120 -21.23 -16.69 -10.05
C ALA A 120 -20.47 -16.92 -8.74
N ASP A 121 -19.55 -17.88 -8.69
CA ASP A 121 -18.94 -18.34 -7.45
C ASP A 121 -17.47 -18.79 -7.63
N TRP A 122 -16.81 -18.96 -6.47
CA TRP A 122 -15.46 -19.47 -6.40
C TRP A 122 -15.30 -20.89 -6.94
N ILE A 123 -16.29 -21.76 -6.77
CA ILE A 123 -16.20 -23.15 -7.18
C ILE A 123 -16.05 -23.24 -8.70
N SER A 124 -16.85 -22.48 -9.43
CA SER A 124 -16.79 -22.40 -10.89
C SER A 124 -15.48 -21.78 -11.39
N ILE A 125 -14.97 -20.76 -10.70
CA ILE A 125 -13.65 -20.16 -10.99
C ILE A 125 -12.55 -21.18 -10.72
N ARG A 126 -12.56 -21.86 -9.57
CA ARG A 126 -11.55 -22.88 -9.24
C ARG A 126 -11.52 -24.02 -10.25
N LYS A 127 -12.70 -24.46 -10.72
CA LYS A 127 -12.81 -25.47 -11.77
C LYS A 127 -12.19 -24.98 -13.09
N ALA A 128 -12.42 -23.72 -13.45
CA ALA A 128 -11.86 -23.13 -14.68
C ALA A 128 -10.35 -22.95 -14.61
N ILE A 129 -9.80 -22.62 -13.44
CA ILE A 129 -8.33 -22.51 -13.21
C ILE A 129 -7.65 -23.89 -13.35
N GLY A 130 -8.32 -24.96 -12.92
CA GLY A 130 -7.76 -26.31 -12.94
C GLY A 130 -6.92 -26.64 -11.69
N THR A 131 -6.42 -27.87 -11.62
CA THR A 131 -5.66 -28.39 -10.48
C THR A 131 -4.17 -28.07 -10.53
N GLU A 132 -3.63 -27.85 -11.72
CA GLU A 132 -2.19 -27.59 -11.95
C GLU A 132 -1.72 -26.25 -11.38
N THR A 133 -2.63 -25.26 -11.33
CA THR A 133 -2.28 -23.93 -10.86
C THR A 133 -2.35 -23.87 -9.34
N GLN A 134 -1.24 -23.44 -8.73
CA GLN A 134 -1.19 -23.20 -7.28
C GLN A 134 -2.02 -21.98 -6.89
N ILE A 135 -2.89 -22.18 -5.90
CA ILE A 135 -3.71 -21.10 -5.32
C ILE A 135 -3.49 -21.08 -3.81
N SER A 136 -3.33 -19.91 -3.27
CA SER A 136 -3.16 -19.73 -1.83
C SER A 136 -4.44 -20.04 -1.05
N ARG A 137 -4.29 -20.24 0.26
CA ARG A 137 -5.41 -20.08 1.18
C ARG A 137 -5.99 -18.67 1.08
N ILE A 138 -7.18 -18.47 1.63
CA ILE A 138 -7.79 -17.14 1.73
C ILE A 138 -7.02 -16.29 2.76
N VAL A 139 -6.75 -15.06 2.41
CA VAL A 139 -6.21 -14.02 3.28
C VAL A 139 -7.35 -13.05 3.59
N VAL A 140 -7.82 -13.00 4.84
CA VAL A 140 -8.99 -12.20 5.24
C VAL A 140 -8.63 -10.89 5.94
N SER A 141 -7.37 -10.71 6.30
CA SER A 141 -6.87 -9.52 7.00
C SER A 141 -6.09 -8.63 6.04
N TYR A 142 -6.42 -7.33 6.03
CA TYR A 142 -5.62 -6.36 5.26
C TYR A 142 -4.18 -6.26 5.79
N GLN A 143 -3.99 -6.44 7.10
CA GLN A 143 -2.65 -6.44 7.70
C GLN A 143 -1.83 -7.62 7.17
N GLU A 144 -2.41 -8.80 7.13
CA GLU A 144 -1.76 -9.99 6.58
C GLU A 144 -1.45 -9.82 5.09
N PHE A 145 -2.40 -9.31 4.31
CA PHE A 145 -2.17 -9.00 2.90
C PHE A 145 -1.00 -8.04 2.71
N ARG A 146 -0.96 -6.97 3.51
CA ARG A 146 0.13 -5.98 3.48
C ARG A 146 1.48 -6.61 3.85
N ASP A 147 1.51 -7.44 4.89
CA ASP A 147 2.72 -8.15 5.30
C ASP A 147 3.25 -9.07 4.18
N ILE A 148 2.35 -9.70 3.42
CA ILE A 148 2.72 -10.53 2.25
C ILE A 148 3.31 -9.65 1.14
N ILE A 149 2.62 -8.60 0.73
CA ILE A 149 3.02 -7.74 -0.40
C ILE A 149 4.35 -7.02 -0.12
N PHE A 150 4.58 -6.62 1.11
CA PHE A 150 5.82 -5.93 1.50
C PHE A 150 6.89 -6.85 2.09
N GLY A 151 6.68 -8.17 2.01
CA GLY A 151 7.71 -9.16 2.35
C GLY A 151 8.10 -9.18 3.83
N ASN A 152 7.13 -9.00 4.75
CA ASN A 152 7.41 -9.05 6.18
C ASN A 152 7.92 -10.43 6.62
N ASN A 153 9.23 -10.60 6.67
CA ASN A 153 9.89 -11.86 7.01
C ASN A 153 9.84 -12.24 8.50
N ARG A 154 9.30 -11.37 9.35
CA ARG A 154 9.17 -11.62 10.80
C ARG A 154 8.04 -12.60 11.14
N ARG A 155 7.19 -12.92 10.15
CA ARG A 155 6.03 -13.81 10.33
C ARG A 155 6.29 -15.19 9.73
N PRO A 156 6.55 -16.22 10.57
CA PRO A 156 6.81 -17.59 10.09
C PRO A 156 5.64 -18.21 9.32
N ASP A 157 4.40 -17.85 9.68
CA ASP A 157 3.16 -18.31 9.04
C ASP A 157 3.00 -17.81 7.58
N LEU A 158 3.79 -16.81 7.18
CA LEU A 158 3.79 -16.25 5.83
C LEU A 158 4.94 -16.76 4.94
N ILE A 159 5.71 -17.73 5.38
CA ILE A 159 6.85 -18.28 4.61
C ILE A 159 6.40 -18.73 3.20
N GLY A 160 5.27 -19.41 3.09
CA GLY A 160 4.72 -19.87 1.81
C GLY A 160 4.29 -18.73 0.85
N PHE A 161 4.15 -17.50 1.38
CA PHE A 161 3.76 -16.33 0.59
C PHE A 161 4.95 -15.48 0.14
N ARG A 162 6.18 -15.74 0.56
CA ARG A 162 7.37 -14.94 0.21
C ARG A 162 7.53 -14.71 -1.30
N LYS A 163 7.15 -15.68 -2.10
CA LYS A 163 7.18 -15.59 -3.57
C LYS A 163 6.27 -14.51 -4.15
N TYR A 164 5.29 -14.03 -3.40
CA TYR A 164 4.34 -12.98 -3.81
C TYR A 164 4.71 -11.58 -3.31
N ALA A 165 5.79 -11.43 -2.58
CA ALA A 165 6.25 -10.12 -2.14
C ALA A 165 6.68 -9.25 -3.34
N ILE A 166 6.23 -8.00 -3.38
CA ILE A 166 6.67 -7.03 -4.39
C ILE A 166 7.99 -6.41 -3.96
N VAL A 167 8.15 -6.20 -2.66
CA VAL A 167 9.36 -5.65 -2.06
C VAL A 167 9.97 -6.71 -1.16
N GLU A 168 11.24 -7.01 -1.37
CA GLU A 168 11.95 -8.05 -0.60
C GLU A 168 12.71 -7.51 0.62
N SER A 169 12.60 -6.22 0.90
CA SER A 169 13.34 -5.60 1.98
C SER A 169 12.47 -5.40 3.24
N PRO A 170 12.93 -5.87 4.41
CA PRO A 170 12.26 -5.59 5.68
C PRO A 170 12.23 -4.10 6.04
N ASN A 171 13.04 -3.29 5.36
CA ASN A 171 13.25 -1.88 5.66
C ASN A 171 12.20 -0.93 5.05
N TYR A 172 11.25 -1.44 4.27
CA TYR A 172 10.24 -0.61 3.60
C TYR A 172 8.89 -0.58 4.32
N GLN A 173 8.88 -0.42 5.64
CA GLN A 173 7.63 -0.34 6.41
C GLN A 173 6.78 0.90 6.07
N ASN A 174 7.41 1.97 5.60
CA ASN A 174 6.75 3.24 5.29
C ASN A 174 6.27 3.39 3.83
N ILE A 175 6.55 2.43 2.94
CA ILE A 175 6.11 2.48 1.54
C ILE A 175 4.59 2.74 1.39
N PRO A 176 3.69 2.08 2.15
CA PRO A 176 2.26 2.35 2.05
C PRO A 176 1.88 3.80 2.35
N ARG A 177 2.53 4.45 3.31
CA ARG A 177 2.32 5.88 3.62
C ARG A 177 2.83 6.77 2.49
N THR A 178 4.02 6.46 1.97
CA THR A 178 4.62 7.20 0.87
C THR A 178 3.74 7.15 -0.38
N ILE A 179 3.28 5.96 -0.77
CA ILE A 179 2.38 5.78 -1.91
C ILE A 179 1.08 6.56 -1.68
N GLN A 180 0.48 6.45 -0.51
CA GLN A 180 -0.73 7.17 -0.15
C GLN A 180 -0.54 8.69 -0.29
N ASN A 181 0.55 9.23 0.24
CA ASN A 181 0.85 10.65 0.19
C ASN A 181 1.02 11.13 -1.26
N VAL A 182 1.74 10.38 -2.08
CA VAL A 182 1.94 10.72 -3.50
C VAL A 182 0.62 10.72 -4.27
N PHE A 183 -0.25 9.74 -4.05
CA PHE A 183 -1.51 9.63 -4.81
C PHE A 183 -2.62 10.56 -4.33
N LEU A 184 -2.64 10.92 -3.04
CA LEU A 184 -3.72 11.72 -2.46
C LEU A 184 -3.44 13.23 -2.40
N ASN A 185 -2.17 13.63 -2.45
CA ASN A 185 -1.82 15.04 -2.42
C ASN A 185 -1.80 15.65 -3.83
N SER A 186 -2.58 16.69 -3.99
CA SER A 186 -2.68 17.45 -5.24
C SER A 186 -1.54 18.44 -5.45
N LYS A 187 -0.72 18.70 -4.43
CA LYS A 187 0.41 19.63 -4.49
C LYS A 187 1.70 18.85 -4.22
N LEU A 188 2.49 18.69 -5.26
CA LEU A 188 3.84 18.18 -5.20
C LEU A 188 4.79 19.38 -5.14
N ASP A 189 4.99 19.95 -3.96
CA ASP A 189 6.03 20.94 -3.72
C ASP A 189 7.35 20.28 -3.25
N ALA A 190 8.42 21.07 -3.23
CA ALA A 190 9.73 20.56 -2.86
C ALA A 190 9.78 20.05 -1.40
N ASP A 191 9.04 20.68 -0.51
CA ASP A 191 8.98 20.29 0.90
C ASP A 191 8.24 18.95 1.06
N PHE A 192 7.16 18.76 0.33
CA PHE A 192 6.46 17.48 0.31
C PHE A 192 7.35 16.34 -0.22
N ILE A 193 8.09 16.56 -1.30
CA ILE A 193 9.02 15.57 -1.87
C ILE A 193 10.11 15.25 -0.84
N LYS A 194 10.70 16.26 -0.22
CA LYS A 194 11.73 16.11 0.80
C LYS A 194 11.22 15.32 2.01
N ASP A 195 10.08 15.70 2.57
CA ASP A 195 9.44 14.98 3.68
C ASP A 195 9.11 13.54 3.34
N THR A 196 8.62 13.29 2.12
CA THR A 196 8.29 11.95 1.64
C THR A 196 9.53 11.07 1.55
N ILE A 197 10.65 11.60 1.03
CA ILE A 197 11.93 10.89 0.96
C ILE A 197 12.45 10.59 2.38
N ILE A 198 12.49 11.60 3.25
CA ILE A 198 12.99 11.44 4.63
C ILE A 198 12.17 10.37 5.37
N ARG A 199 10.83 10.43 5.30
CA ARG A 199 9.95 9.45 5.95
C ARG A 199 10.04 8.05 5.35
N SER A 200 10.34 7.91 4.05
CA SER A 200 10.53 6.61 3.41
C SER A 200 11.88 5.96 3.78
N MET A 201 12.87 6.76 4.14
CA MET A 201 14.20 6.29 4.53
C MET A 201 14.32 6.01 6.04
N ASN A 202 13.47 6.61 6.88
CA ASN A 202 13.48 6.41 8.32
C ASN A 202 12.60 5.22 8.72
N GLU A 203 13.19 4.25 9.38
CA GLU A 203 12.52 3.05 9.88
C GLU A 203 11.59 3.32 11.07
N GLU A 204 11.82 4.40 11.81
CA GLU A 204 11.02 4.84 12.96
C GLU A 204 10.63 6.31 12.79
N GLU A 205 9.41 6.67 13.20
CA GLU A 205 9.06 8.05 13.43
C GLU A 205 9.87 8.51 14.66
N VAL A 206 11.06 9.01 14.42
CA VAL A 206 11.78 9.76 15.44
C VAL A 206 11.06 11.10 15.54
N ASN A 207 10.12 11.20 16.46
CA ASN A 207 9.63 12.48 16.93
C ASN A 207 10.79 13.15 17.67
N ILE A 208 11.56 13.92 16.93
CA ILE A 208 12.54 14.82 17.54
C ILE A 208 11.71 15.91 18.21
N ASP A 209 11.58 15.82 19.53
CA ASP A 209 11.00 16.88 20.32
C ASP A 209 12.00 18.05 20.35
N LEU A 210 11.80 18.98 19.43
CA LEU A 210 12.64 20.18 19.33
C LEU A 210 12.59 21.04 20.59
N ASP A 211 11.53 20.94 21.40
CA ASP A 211 11.42 21.68 22.64
C ASP A 211 12.32 21.08 23.72
N VAL A 212 12.47 19.77 23.77
CA VAL A 212 13.45 19.08 24.63
C VAL A 212 14.87 19.50 24.24
N TYR A 213 15.21 19.51 22.96
CA TYR A 213 16.51 19.96 22.46
C TYR A 213 16.78 21.44 22.80
N ARG A 214 15.80 22.30 22.59
CA ARG A 214 15.88 23.73 22.88
C ARG A 214 16.08 23.97 24.37
N ASN A 215 15.42 23.23 25.24
CA ASN A 215 15.56 23.33 26.67
C ASN A 215 16.95 22.85 27.14
N GLN A 216 17.41 21.70 26.61
CA GLN A 216 18.78 21.22 26.90
C GLN A 216 19.86 22.20 26.45
N THR A 217 19.69 22.87 25.32
CA THR A 217 20.65 23.88 24.82
C THR A 217 20.63 25.11 25.73
N LYS A 218 19.47 25.56 26.19
CA LYS A 218 19.35 26.66 27.14
C LYS A 218 20.00 26.35 28.51
N ASP A 219 19.75 25.14 29.03
CA ASP A 219 20.36 24.67 30.27
C ASP A 219 21.87 24.58 30.14
N PHE A 220 22.38 24.15 28.96
CA PHE A 220 23.82 24.15 28.70
C PHE A 220 24.41 25.57 28.64
N GLU A 221 23.76 26.51 27.95
CA GLU A 221 24.18 27.91 27.91
C GLU A 221 24.19 28.55 29.28
N GLN A 222 23.19 28.25 30.11
CA GLN A 222 23.08 28.76 31.48
C GLN A 222 24.21 28.24 32.36
N ASN A 223 24.44 26.93 32.33
CA ASN A 223 25.56 26.31 33.06
C ASN A 223 26.93 26.83 32.59
N TYR A 224 27.10 27.06 31.28
CA TYR A 224 28.33 27.62 30.74
C TYR A 224 28.57 29.05 31.24
N ASN A 225 27.54 29.88 31.24
CA ASN A 225 27.63 31.26 31.78
C ASN A 225 27.91 31.28 33.26
N ASP A 226 27.29 30.38 34.04
CA ASP A 226 27.54 30.26 35.47
C ASP A 226 28.99 29.86 35.77
N VAL A 227 29.53 28.88 35.04
CA VAL A 227 30.93 28.45 35.18
C VAL A 227 31.89 29.59 34.80
N THR A 228 31.59 30.34 33.75
CA THR A 228 32.41 31.47 33.32
C THR A 228 32.42 32.58 34.37
N LEU A 229 31.26 32.88 34.94
CA LEU A 229 31.12 33.86 36.01
C LEU A 229 31.90 33.43 37.27
N TRP A 230 31.84 32.16 37.64
CA TRP A 230 32.62 31.59 38.73
C TRP A 230 34.13 31.69 38.50
N LEU A 231 34.58 31.44 37.26
CA LEU A 231 35.98 31.58 36.89
C LEU A 231 36.46 33.03 36.99
N ASP A 232 35.67 33.99 36.49
CA ASP A 232 36.00 35.41 36.59
C ASP A 232 36.05 35.89 38.02
N LEU A 233 35.08 35.48 38.87
CA LEU A 233 35.09 35.78 40.28
C LEU A 233 36.27 35.16 41.03
N SER A 234 36.70 33.95 40.66
CA SER A 234 37.84 33.28 41.27
C SER A 234 39.16 33.94 40.91
N LEU A 235 39.29 34.51 39.68
CA LEU A 235 40.45 35.24 39.24
C LEU A 235 40.62 36.61 39.94
N ILE A 236 39.51 37.26 40.34
CA ILE A 236 39.52 38.50 41.13
C ILE A 236 40.05 38.25 42.52
N HIS A 237 39.72 37.11 43.15
CA HIS A 237 40.18 36.75 44.50
C HIS A 237 41.65 36.30 44.58
N ILE A 238 42.28 35.99 43.49
CA ILE A 238 43.72 35.60 43.40
C ILE A 238 44.63 36.81 43.20
N SER A 239 44.08 37.98 42.83
CA SER A 239 44.84 39.21 42.54
C SER A 239 44.87 40.23 43.74
N GLU A 240 44.29 39.90 44.87
CA GLU A 240 44.47 40.64 46.16
C GLU A 240 45.44 39.93 47.12
#